data_b0606b089b11828b2e8d3d4abe9aec4c
#
_entry.id   b0606b089b11828b2e8d3d4abe9aec4c
#
_cell.length_a   1.000
_cell.length_b   1.000
_cell.length_c   1.000
_cell.angle_alpha   90.00
_cell.angle_beta   90.00
_cell.angle_gamma   90.00
#
_symmetry.space_group_name_H-M   'P 1'
#
loop_
_entity.id
_entity.type
_entity.pdbx_description
1 polymer ?
#
loop_
_entity_poly.entity_id
_entity_poly.type
_entity_poly.pdbx_seq_one_letter_code
_entity_poly.pdbx_strand_id
1 'polypeptide(L)'
;MPSYNEPYVSENLVYALCHKGHSSGSYDTQSIYYSPMDVAIIYPRHAISANDTSDDFLVTLVVVSAEVFKIIAPQQIFKNRFCYELKPSFKLDEKQYADIEKIVDALSVVDKSKIKSRDQLLVNLLDVLVGLTDHFREQNCADEPAASTRLSQRLYDAIADNYRQHRDVDFYANLFCLSSKHFSTVVKQETGMPASYWIQQYIIIQAKQMLRKDLMATIQEIAYYLGFSDQTSFCRYFKRETGMTPLEYRKKVNAG
;
A
#
# COMPACT_ATOMS: atom_id res chain seq x y z
N MET A 1 13.81 -17.50 6.19
CA MET A 1 12.56 -18.04 5.66
C MET A 1 11.73 -18.49 6.84
N PRO A 2 10.40 -18.27 6.84
CA PRO A 2 9.56 -18.80 7.90
C PRO A 2 9.71 -20.34 7.94
N SER A 3 9.74 -20.89 9.13
CA SER A 3 9.70 -22.34 9.31
C SER A 3 8.35 -22.87 8.81
N TYR A 4 8.33 -24.04 8.21
CA TYR A 4 7.13 -24.73 7.77
C TYR A 4 6.11 -24.76 8.92
N ASN A 5 4.88 -24.35 8.65
CA ASN A 5 3.73 -24.32 9.57
C ASN A 5 3.71 -23.25 10.68
N GLU A 6 4.72 -22.37 10.80
CA GLU A 6 4.62 -21.26 11.75
C GLU A 6 4.24 -19.96 11.04
N PRO A 7 3.21 -19.22 11.49
CA PRO A 7 2.87 -17.93 10.93
C PRO A 7 4.01 -16.93 11.09
N TYR A 8 4.42 -16.33 10.02
CA TYR A 8 5.42 -15.25 10.00
C TYR A 8 4.74 -13.92 9.75
N VAL A 9 4.98 -12.94 10.61
CA VAL A 9 4.49 -11.56 10.44
C VAL A 9 5.62 -10.69 9.90
N SER A 10 5.48 -10.20 8.66
CA SER A 10 6.45 -9.31 8.06
C SER A 10 6.21 -7.86 8.48
N GLU A 11 7.27 -7.15 8.87
CA GLU A 11 7.25 -5.69 9.02
C GLU A 11 7.48 -4.96 7.68
N ASN A 12 7.79 -5.69 6.62
CA ASN A 12 8.09 -5.19 5.29
C ASN A 12 6.94 -5.47 4.33
N LEU A 13 6.82 -4.65 3.27
CA LEU A 13 6.03 -5.02 2.11
C LEU A 13 6.76 -6.13 1.36
N VAL A 14 6.07 -7.20 0.99
CA VAL A 14 6.63 -8.27 0.17
C VAL A 14 5.85 -8.38 -1.12
N TYR A 15 6.54 -8.21 -2.24
CA TYR A 15 6.04 -8.55 -3.56
C TYR A 15 6.57 -9.93 -3.94
N ALA A 16 5.69 -10.83 -4.34
CA ALA A 16 6.04 -12.20 -4.69
C ALA A 16 5.59 -12.51 -6.12
N LEU A 17 6.46 -13.08 -6.94
CA LEU A 17 6.17 -13.56 -8.30
C LEU A 17 6.51 -15.04 -8.40
N CYS A 18 5.52 -15.89 -8.63
CA CYS A 18 5.68 -17.33 -8.72
C CYS A 18 6.09 -17.74 -10.14
N HIS A 19 7.20 -18.47 -10.27
CA HIS A 19 7.74 -18.96 -11.54
C HIS A 19 7.38 -20.43 -11.81
N LYS A 20 7.49 -21.28 -10.79
CA LYS A 20 7.29 -22.74 -10.90
C LYS A 20 6.70 -23.32 -9.63
N GLY A 21 6.14 -24.52 -9.75
CA GLY A 21 5.62 -25.27 -8.64
C GLY A 21 4.37 -24.64 -8.02
N HIS A 22 4.06 -25.01 -6.81
CA HIS A 22 2.95 -24.44 -6.06
C HIS A 22 3.26 -24.34 -4.57
N SER A 23 2.56 -23.44 -3.89
CA SER A 23 2.55 -23.37 -2.44
C SER A 23 1.16 -23.02 -1.94
N SER A 24 0.72 -23.68 -0.86
CA SER A 24 -0.50 -23.36 -0.15
C SER A 24 -0.21 -22.94 1.27
N GLY A 25 -1.06 -22.09 1.83
CA GLY A 25 -0.86 -21.60 3.17
C GLY A 25 -1.98 -20.69 3.63
N SER A 26 -1.67 -19.77 4.52
CA SER A 26 -2.64 -18.77 4.97
C SER A 26 -2.06 -17.35 4.88
N TYR A 27 -2.96 -16.41 4.64
CA TYR A 27 -2.75 -14.98 4.80
C TYR A 27 -3.77 -14.51 5.85
N ASP A 28 -3.29 -14.18 7.04
CA ASP A 28 -4.11 -14.06 8.24
C ASP A 28 -4.98 -15.32 8.46
N THR A 29 -6.29 -15.19 8.30
CA THR A 29 -7.26 -16.28 8.44
C THR A 29 -7.72 -16.88 7.12
N GLN A 30 -7.21 -16.38 5.98
CA GLN A 30 -7.64 -16.82 4.66
C GLN A 30 -6.66 -17.84 4.08
N SER A 31 -7.19 -18.92 3.51
CA SER A 31 -6.36 -19.86 2.75
C SER A 31 -5.90 -19.22 1.45
N ILE A 32 -4.62 -19.36 1.13
CA ILE A 32 -4.01 -18.88 -0.11
C ILE A 32 -3.38 -20.06 -0.85
N TYR A 33 -3.40 -19.98 -2.18
CA TYR A 33 -2.73 -20.91 -3.06
C TYR A 33 -1.97 -20.15 -4.14
N TYR A 34 -0.72 -20.53 -4.32
CA TYR A 34 0.19 -19.94 -5.31
C TYR A 34 0.57 -20.97 -6.35
N SER A 35 0.57 -20.56 -7.59
CA SER A 35 0.94 -21.36 -8.75
C SER A 35 1.71 -20.49 -9.77
N PRO A 36 2.31 -21.08 -10.83
CA PRO A 36 3.06 -20.29 -11.83
C PRO A 36 2.24 -19.13 -12.38
N MET A 37 2.88 -17.98 -12.57
CA MET A 37 2.30 -16.69 -12.98
C MET A 37 1.38 -16.01 -11.93
N ASP A 38 1.28 -16.54 -10.73
CA ASP A 38 0.64 -15.78 -9.65
C ASP A 38 1.58 -14.68 -9.14
N VAL A 39 1.00 -13.51 -8.91
CA VAL A 39 1.64 -12.39 -8.24
C VAL A 39 0.91 -12.08 -6.94
N ALA A 40 1.66 -11.70 -5.91
CA ALA A 40 1.09 -11.27 -4.66
C ALA A 40 1.76 -10.02 -4.12
N ILE A 41 0.97 -9.20 -3.44
CA ILE A 41 1.45 -8.09 -2.62
C ILE A 41 0.99 -8.31 -1.19
N ILE A 42 1.95 -8.51 -0.31
CA ILE A 42 1.74 -8.77 1.10
C ILE A 42 2.14 -7.53 1.88
N TYR A 43 1.18 -6.91 2.53
CA TYR A 43 1.41 -5.69 3.30
C TYR A 43 2.04 -6.00 4.67
N PRO A 44 2.74 -5.02 5.29
CA PRO A 44 3.27 -5.16 6.64
C PRO A 44 2.20 -5.52 7.67
N ARG A 45 2.59 -6.32 8.65
CA ARG A 45 1.78 -6.77 9.80
C ARG A 45 0.71 -7.81 9.51
N HIS A 46 0.72 -8.40 8.33
CA HIS A 46 -0.09 -9.57 8.03
C HIS A 46 0.68 -10.86 8.29
N ALA A 47 0.00 -11.85 8.81
CA ALA A 47 0.58 -13.15 9.10
C ALA A 47 0.50 -14.05 7.86
N ILE A 48 1.62 -14.67 7.51
CA ILE A 48 1.72 -15.58 6.38
C ILE A 48 2.21 -16.93 6.90
N SER A 49 1.61 -18.02 6.46
CA SER A 49 2.14 -19.36 6.65
C SER A 49 2.22 -20.10 5.33
N ALA A 50 3.16 -21.05 5.24
CA ALA A 50 3.23 -22.03 4.16
C ALA A 50 3.00 -23.42 4.76
N ASN A 51 1.94 -24.10 4.32
CA ASN A 51 1.55 -25.41 4.87
C ASN A 51 1.99 -26.55 3.95
N ASP A 52 1.97 -26.32 2.63
CA ASP A 52 2.39 -27.28 1.62
C ASP A 52 3.09 -26.54 0.47
N THR A 53 4.19 -27.10 -0.01
CA THR A 53 5.00 -26.48 -1.06
C THR A 53 5.65 -27.58 -1.89
N SER A 54 5.49 -27.54 -3.22
CA SER A 54 6.12 -28.49 -4.13
C SER A 54 7.64 -28.37 -4.13
N ASP A 55 8.34 -29.47 -4.43
CA ASP A 55 9.81 -29.52 -4.45
C ASP A 55 10.43 -28.55 -5.48
N ASP A 56 9.71 -28.25 -6.55
CA ASP A 56 10.14 -27.35 -7.63
C ASP A 56 9.64 -25.91 -7.45
N PHE A 57 9.07 -25.57 -6.29
CA PHE A 57 8.54 -24.21 -6.02
C PHE A 57 9.63 -23.16 -6.14
N LEU A 58 9.45 -22.25 -7.09
CA LEU A 58 10.35 -21.14 -7.36
C LEU A 58 9.57 -19.81 -7.35
N VAL A 59 9.96 -18.92 -6.46
CA VAL A 59 9.35 -17.60 -6.31
C VAL A 59 10.45 -16.52 -6.22
N THR A 60 10.25 -15.39 -6.90
CA THR A 60 11.03 -14.18 -6.66
C THR A 60 10.33 -13.30 -5.65
N LEU A 61 11.06 -12.90 -4.60
CA LEU A 61 10.58 -11.98 -3.59
C LEU A 61 11.29 -10.64 -3.71
N VAL A 62 10.52 -9.56 -3.83
CA VAL A 62 11.01 -8.19 -3.67
C VAL A 62 10.55 -7.69 -2.32
N VAL A 63 11.50 -7.57 -1.38
CA VAL A 63 11.21 -7.14 -0.01
C VAL A 63 11.51 -5.65 0.12
N VAL A 64 10.49 -4.86 0.42
CA VAL A 64 10.58 -3.40 0.52
C VAL A 64 10.47 -2.99 1.97
N SER A 65 11.53 -2.36 2.50
CA SER A 65 11.53 -1.90 3.90
C SER A 65 10.41 -0.90 4.19
N ALA A 66 10.01 -0.82 5.47
CA ALA A 66 8.97 0.11 5.90
C ALA A 66 9.32 1.59 5.59
N GLU A 67 10.62 1.96 5.58
CA GLU A 67 11.06 3.30 5.21
C GLU A 67 10.85 3.58 3.73
N VAL A 68 11.25 2.66 2.86
CA VAL A 68 11.09 2.79 1.40
C VAL A 68 9.61 2.71 1.04
N PHE A 69 8.85 1.81 1.64
CA PHE A 69 7.40 1.70 1.45
C PHE A 69 6.65 3.02 1.69
N LYS A 70 7.08 3.82 2.67
CA LYS A 70 6.50 5.15 2.94
C LYS A 70 6.79 6.18 1.84
N ILE A 71 7.75 5.93 0.97
CA ILE A 71 8.19 6.83 -0.10
C ILE A 71 7.49 6.50 -1.43
N ILE A 72 7.23 5.22 -1.69
CA ILE A 72 6.64 4.73 -2.94
C ILE A 72 5.17 5.16 -3.02
N ALA A 73 4.77 5.70 -4.16
CA ALA A 73 3.44 6.16 -4.60
C ALA A 73 2.29 5.93 -3.60
N PRO A 74 2.20 6.74 -2.55
CA PRO A 74 1.31 6.43 -1.43
C PRO A 74 -0.17 6.34 -1.82
N GLN A 75 -0.61 7.05 -2.88
CA GLN A 75 -2.03 7.06 -3.27
C GLN A 75 -2.46 5.76 -3.93
N GLN A 76 -1.69 5.24 -4.88
CA GLN A 76 -2.03 4.01 -5.59
C GLN A 76 -2.00 2.82 -4.64
N ILE A 77 -0.93 2.72 -3.84
CA ILE A 77 -0.80 1.68 -2.81
C ILE A 77 -1.96 1.76 -1.81
N PHE A 78 -2.39 2.97 -1.43
CA PHE A 78 -3.48 3.15 -0.48
C PHE A 78 -4.83 2.77 -1.09
N LYS A 79 -5.12 3.22 -2.32
CA LYS A 79 -6.37 2.90 -3.05
C LYS A 79 -6.56 1.40 -3.20
N ASN A 80 -5.50 0.69 -3.59
CA ASN A 80 -5.56 -0.73 -3.90
C ASN A 80 -5.23 -1.65 -2.71
N ARG A 81 -4.71 -1.10 -1.61
CA ARG A 81 -4.39 -1.85 -0.39
C ARG A 81 -5.57 -2.72 0.08
N PHE A 82 -6.77 -2.18 0.11
CA PHE A 82 -7.96 -2.93 0.49
C PHE A 82 -8.18 -4.17 -0.38
N CYS A 83 -7.93 -4.06 -1.69
CA CYS A 83 -8.07 -5.18 -2.60
C CYS A 83 -7.06 -6.28 -2.27
N TYR A 84 -5.81 -5.92 -1.97
CA TYR A 84 -4.77 -6.89 -1.63
C TYR A 84 -4.92 -7.48 -0.22
N GLU A 85 -5.41 -6.72 0.75
CA GLU A 85 -5.69 -7.25 2.09
C GLU A 85 -6.79 -8.32 2.07
N LEU A 86 -7.69 -8.26 1.08
CA LEU A 86 -8.77 -9.22 0.92
C LEU A 86 -8.39 -10.40 0.03
N LYS A 87 -7.54 -10.19 -0.95
CA LYS A 87 -7.03 -11.20 -1.86
C LYS A 87 -5.62 -10.78 -2.26
N PRO A 88 -4.60 -11.24 -1.52
CA PRO A 88 -3.24 -10.78 -1.70
C PRO A 88 -2.63 -11.19 -3.03
N SER A 89 -3.21 -12.18 -3.72
CA SER A 89 -2.69 -12.71 -4.97
C SER A 89 -3.74 -12.76 -6.08
N PHE A 90 -3.26 -12.72 -7.32
CA PHE A 90 -4.04 -12.99 -8.51
C PHE A 90 -3.14 -13.52 -9.63
N LYS A 91 -3.75 -14.12 -10.64
CA LYS A 91 -3.04 -14.71 -11.78
C LYS A 91 -2.84 -13.69 -12.88
N LEU A 92 -1.64 -13.66 -13.44
CA LEU A 92 -1.28 -12.91 -14.65
C LEU A 92 -1.48 -13.80 -15.89
N ASP A 93 -1.74 -13.19 -17.04
CA ASP A 93 -1.55 -13.87 -18.33
C ASP A 93 -0.07 -13.92 -18.71
N GLU A 94 0.29 -14.67 -19.77
CA GLU A 94 1.68 -14.85 -20.20
C GLU A 94 2.39 -13.54 -20.54
N LYS A 95 1.68 -12.60 -21.17
CA LYS A 95 2.24 -11.29 -21.55
C LYS A 95 2.44 -10.41 -20.33
N GLN A 96 1.45 -10.33 -19.46
CA GLN A 96 1.52 -9.58 -18.21
C GLN A 96 2.64 -10.10 -17.31
N TYR A 97 2.77 -11.43 -17.22
CA TYR A 97 3.86 -12.07 -16.48
C TYR A 97 5.22 -11.68 -17.02
N ALA A 98 5.43 -11.79 -18.35
CA ALA A 98 6.69 -11.40 -18.97
C ALA A 98 7.02 -9.90 -18.79
N ASP A 99 6.01 -9.03 -18.76
CA ASP A 99 6.22 -7.61 -18.54
C ASP A 99 6.61 -7.30 -17.09
N ILE A 100 5.99 -7.97 -16.11
CA ILE A 100 6.36 -7.86 -14.69
C ILE A 100 7.78 -8.42 -14.45
N GLU A 101 8.13 -9.57 -15.06
CA GLU A 101 9.44 -10.20 -14.92
C GLU A 101 10.57 -9.27 -15.36
N LYS A 102 10.41 -8.53 -16.47
CA LYS A 102 11.38 -7.53 -16.92
C LYS A 102 11.63 -6.42 -15.90
N ILE A 103 10.57 -5.96 -15.21
CA ILE A 103 10.70 -4.93 -14.16
C ILE A 103 11.43 -5.49 -12.94
N VAL A 104 11.11 -6.71 -12.54
CA VAL A 104 11.77 -7.40 -11.43
C VAL A 104 13.26 -7.64 -11.74
N ASP A 105 13.59 -8.00 -12.97
CA ASP A 105 14.98 -8.13 -13.44
C ASP A 105 15.71 -6.78 -13.41
N ALA A 106 15.07 -5.71 -13.88
CA ALA A 106 15.62 -4.36 -13.81
C ALA A 106 15.90 -3.93 -12.36
N LEU A 107 14.99 -4.23 -11.43
CA LEU A 107 15.21 -4.00 -10.00
C LEU A 107 16.45 -4.74 -9.49
N SER A 108 16.61 -6.01 -9.86
CA SER A 108 17.80 -6.81 -9.47
C SER A 108 19.12 -6.24 -10.04
N VAL A 109 19.10 -5.73 -11.28
CA VAL A 109 20.25 -5.09 -11.91
C VAL A 109 20.63 -3.81 -11.18
N VAL A 110 19.64 -2.95 -10.91
CA VAL A 110 19.87 -1.67 -10.22
C VAL A 110 20.31 -1.90 -8.78
N ASP A 111 19.71 -2.88 -8.08
CA ASP A 111 20.05 -3.21 -6.69
C ASP A 111 21.53 -3.61 -6.52
N LYS A 112 22.06 -4.38 -7.47
CA LYS A 112 23.47 -4.80 -7.49
C LYS A 112 24.42 -3.73 -8.02
N SER A 113 23.91 -2.62 -8.53
CA SER A 113 24.74 -1.57 -9.15
C SER A 113 25.37 -0.65 -8.10
N LYS A 114 26.48 0.02 -8.49
CA LYS A 114 27.12 1.08 -7.69
C LYS A 114 26.78 2.50 -8.18
N ILE A 115 25.66 2.65 -8.86
CA ILE A 115 25.21 3.93 -9.41
C ILE A 115 24.87 4.89 -8.25
N LYS A 116 25.32 6.16 -8.31
CA LYS A 116 25.07 7.16 -7.27
C LYS A 116 23.55 7.38 -6.98
N SER A 117 22.71 7.27 -8.02
CA SER A 117 21.26 7.41 -7.92
C SER A 117 20.50 6.09 -7.70
N ARG A 118 21.20 5.01 -7.24
CA ARG A 118 20.65 3.67 -7.07
C ARG A 118 19.31 3.67 -6.31
N ASP A 119 19.26 4.32 -5.15
CA ASP A 119 18.06 4.29 -4.29
C ASP A 119 16.87 5.01 -4.95
N GLN A 120 17.12 6.11 -5.68
CA GLN A 120 16.06 6.80 -6.44
C GLN A 120 15.57 5.94 -7.61
N LEU A 121 16.47 5.24 -8.31
CA LEU A 121 16.10 4.35 -9.41
C LEU A 121 15.30 3.14 -8.89
N LEU A 122 15.66 2.57 -7.74
CA LEU A 122 14.88 1.50 -7.10
C LEU A 122 13.48 1.97 -6.74
N VAL A 123 13.34 3.16 -6.14
CA VAL A 123 12.03 3.74 -5.83
C VAL A 123 11.18 3.92 -7.08
N ASN A 124 11.76 4.44 -8.16
CA ASN A 124 11.04 4.65 -9.43
C ASN A 124 10.60 3.31 -10.06
N LEU A 125 11.47 2.30 -10.06
CA LEU A 125 11.13 0.97 -10.59
C LEU A 125 10.07 0.26 -9.73
N LEU A 126 10.13 0.41 -8.42
CA LEU A 126 9.08 -0.10 -7.51
C LEU A 126 7.73 0.59 -7.76
N ASP A 127 7.73 1.89 -8.05
CA ASP A 127 6.52 2.63 -8.40
C ASP A 127 5.91 2.11 -9.71
N VAL A 128 6.74 1.84 -10.71
CA VAL A 128 6.31 1.21 -11.97
C VAL A 128 5.79 -0.20 -11.74
N LEU A 129 6.49 -1.02 -10.94
CA LEU A 129 6.09 -2.39 -10.62
C LEU A 129 4.70 -2.44 -9.98
N VAL A 130 4.50 -1.62 -8.94
CA VAL A 130 3.21 -1.56 -8.24
C VAL A 130 2.11 -1.04 -9.17
N GLY A 131 2.35 0.07 -9.89
CA GLY A 131 1.36 0.64 -10.79
C GLY A 131 0.94 -0.31 -11.92
N LEU A 132 1.88 -1.05 -12.50
CA LEU A 132 1.59 -2.04 -13.54
C LEU A 132 0.84 -3.25 -12.97
N THR A 133 1.22 -3.71 -11.80
CA THR A 133 0.54 -4.82 -11.11
C THR A 133 -0.90 -4.46 -10.76
N ASP A 134 -1.14 -3.24 -10.30
CA ASP A 134 -2.48 -2.72 -10.01
C ASP A 134 -3.35 -2.67 -11.27
N HIS A 135 -2.78 -2.19 -12.39
CA HIS A 135 -3.47 -2.17 -13.67
C HIS A 135 -3.88 -3.58 -14.13
N PHE A 136 -2.98 -4.55 -14.03
CA PHE A 136 -3.27 -5.93 -14.40
C PHE A 136 -4.31 -6.57 -13.46
N ARG A 137 -4.26 -6.24 -12.18
CA ARG A 137 -5.28 -6.69 -11.24
C ARG A 137 -6.67 -6.17 -11.61
N GLU A 138 -6.79 -4.89 -11.95
CA GLU A 138 -8.05 -4.29 -12.40
C GLU A 138 -8.61 -5.02 -13.63
N GLN A 139 -7.75 -5.43 -14.56
CA GLN A 139 -8.14 -6.19 -15.75
C GLN A 139 -8.57 -7.63 -15.42
N ASN A 140 -7.81 -8.33 -14.59
CA ASN A 140 -7.98 -9.77 -14.36
C ASN A 140 -9.02 -10.09 -13.29
N CYS A 141 -9.37 -9.14 -12.43
CA CYS A 141 -10.35 -9.30 -11.36
C CYS A 141 -11.65 -8.50 -11.60
N ALA A 142 -11.90 -8.05 -12.83
CA ALA A 142 -13.07 -7.24 -13.18
C ALA A 142 -14.41 -7.97 -12.93
N ASP A 143 -14.44 -9.30 -13.03
CA ASP A 143 -15.62 -10.15 -12.82
C ASP A 143 -15.82 -10.56 -11.34
N GLU A 144 -14.89 -10.23 -10.45
CA GLU A 144 -15.13 -10.46 -9.03
C GLU A 144 -16.19 -9.45 -8.56
N PRO A 145 -17.17 -9.88 -7.72
CA PRO A 145 -18.20 -8.98 -7.22
C PRO A 145 -17.50 -7.76 -6.65
N ALA A 146 -17.77 -6.63 -7.31
CA ALA A 146 -16.99 -5.42 -7.19
C ALA A 146 -16.66 -5.14 -5.73
N ALA A 147 -15.38 -4.96 -5.43
CA ALA A 147 -14.94 -4.40 -4.14
C ALA A 147 -15.69 -3.07 -3.83
N SER A 148 -16.31 -2.47 -4.85
CA SER A 148 -17.23 -1.32 -4.77
C SER A 148 -18.46 -1.51 -3.86
N THR A 149 -18.84 -2.75 -3.52
CA THR A 149 -19.92 -3.01 -2.56
C THR A 149 -19.44 -3.07 -1.11
N ARG A 150 -18.13 -3.13 -0.87
CA ARG A 150 -17.59 -3.19 0.48
C ARG A 150 -17.52 -1.80 1.09
N LEU A 151 -17.81 -1.73 2.39
CA LEU A 151 -17.79 -0.48 3.13
C LEU A 151 -16.43 0.20 3.06
N SER A 152 -15.36 -0.57 3.08
CA SER A 152 -13.98 -0.10 3.01
C SER A 152 -13.65 0.64 1.69
N GLN A 153 -14.08 0.13 0.54
CA GLN A 153 -13.85 0.82 -0.74
C GLN A 153 -14.65 2.13 -0.80
N ARG A 154 -15.93 2.08 -0.40
CA ARG A 154 -16.76 3.27 -0.32
C ARG A 154 -16.21 4.29 0.68
N LEU A 155 -15.60 3.84 1.77
CA LEU A 155 -14.91 4.70 2.72
C LEU A 155 -13.72 5.41 2.06
N TYR A 156 -12.93 4.71 1.24
CA TYR A 156 -11.82 5.34 0.53
C TYR A 156 -12.32 6.50 -0.34
N ASP A 157 -13.35 6.26 -1.15
CA ASP A 157 -13.92 7.29 -2.04
C ASP A 157 -14.48 8.45 -1.21
N ALA A 158 -15.21 8.15 -0.13
CA ALA A 158 -15.74 9.16 0.78
C ALA A 158 -14.62 10.00 1.44
N ILE A 159 -13.50 9.38 1.82
CA ILE A 159 -12.35 10.12 2.36
C ILE A 159 -11.75 11.01 1.29
N ALA A 160 -11.56 10.51 0.06
CA ALA A 160 -11.00 11.27 -1.05
C ALA A 160 -11.79 12.55 -1.33
N ASP A 161 -13.11 12.46 -1.25
CA ASP A 161 -14.00 13.58 -1.51
C ASP A 161 -14.10 14.58 -0.36
N ASN A 162 -13.93 14.12 0.89
CA ASN A 162 -14.30 14.93 2.06
C ASN A 162 -13.16 15.25 3.05
N TYR A 163 -11.94 14.68 2.89
CA TYR A 163 -10.85 14.78 3.89
C TYR A 163 -10.41 16.20 4.25
N ARG A 164 -10.64 17.17 3.38
CA ARG A 164 -10.30 18.57 3.63
C ARG A 164 -11.21 19.22 4.66
N GLN A 165 -12.47 18.81 4.70
CA GLN A 165 -13.51 19.40 5.51
C GLN A 165 -13.82 18.54 6.75
N HIS A 166 -13.73 17.22 6.62
CA HIS A 166 -14.13 16.26 7.63
C HIS A 166 -13.01 15.25 7.93
N ARG A 167 -12.66 15.14 9.21
CA ARG A 167 -11.61 14.23 9.72
C ARG A 167 -12.10 13.33 10.83
N ASP A 168 -13.32 13.54 11.27
CA ASP A 168 -13.95 12.77 12.32
C ASP A 168 -14.65 11.53 11.76
N VAL A 169 -14.61 10.45 12.53
CA VAL A 169 -15.23 9.18 12.15
C VAL A 169 -16.75 9.30 12.07
N ASP A 170 -17.34 10.20 12.88
CA ASP A 170 -18.79 10.37 12.97
C ASP A 170 -19.39 10.87 11.67
N PHE A 171 -18.70 11.80 10.98
CA PHE A 171 -19.10 12.26 9.66
C PHE A 171 -19.18 11.10 8.67
N TYR A 172 -18.12 10.28 8.59
CA TYR A 172 -18.09 9.15 7.67
C TYR A 172 -19.12 8.07 8.05
N ALA A 173 -19.28 7.76 9.33
CA ALA A 173 -20.29 6.83 9.78
C ALA A 173 -21.70 7.27 9.37
N ASN A 174 -22.00 8.56 9.49
CA ASN A 174 -23.29 9.15 9.08
C ASN A 174 -23.51 9.04 7.56
N LEU A 175 -22.49 9.23 6.72
CA LEU A 175 -22.60 9.01 5.27
C LEU A 175 -23.04 7.58 4.92
N PHE A 176 -22.69 6.61 5.75
CA PHE A 176 -23.07 5.20 5.57
C PHE A 176 -24.30 4.78 6.38
N CYS A 177 -24.99 5.74 7.02
CA CYS A 177 -26.16 5.48 7.86
C CYS A 177 -25.87 4.48 9.00
N LEU A 178 -24.65 4.54 9.56
CA LEU A 178 -24.19 3.67 10.65
C LEU A 178 -23.82 4.49 11.89
N SER A 179 -23.90 3.87 13.07
CA SER A 179 -23.27 4.47 14.26
C SER A 179 -21.75 4.39 14.15
N SER A 180 -21.04 5.36 14.72
CA SER A 180 -19.57 5.42 14.68
C SER A 180 -18.90 4.16 15.22
N LYS A 181 -19.49 3.54 16.25
CA LYS A 181 -19.02 2.28 16.83
C LYS A 181 -19.16 1.12 15.83
N HIS A 182 -20.34 0.98 15.22
CA HIS A 182 -20.59 -0.09 14.24
C HIS A 182 -19.74 0.10 13.00
N PHE A 183 -19.69 1.32 12.47
CA PHE A 183 -18.85 1.69 11.32
C PHE A 183 -17.37 1.34 11.56
N SER A 184 -16.80 1.78 12.70
CA SER A 184 -15.41 1.47 13.04
C SER A 184 -15.15 -0.02 13.21
N THR A 185 -16.14 -0.77 13.72
CA THR A 185 -16.03 -2.24 13.86
C THR A 185 -16.00 -2.90 12.51
N VAL A 186 -16.92 -2.56 11.61
CA VAL A 186 -16.98 -3.14 10.25
C VAL A 186 -15.71 -2.80 9.45
N VAL A 187 -15.31 -1.52 9.46
CA VAL A 187 -14.06 -1.10 8.78
C VAL A 187 -12.87 -1.86 9.32
N LYS A 188 -12.76 -2.03 10.64
CA LYS A 188 -11.65 -2.78 11.25
C LYS A 188 -11.70 -4.27 10.90
N GLN A 189 -12.88 -4.88 10.81
CA GLN A 189 -13.04 -6.27 10.39
C GLN A 189 -12.65 -6.47 8.93
N GLU A 190 -13.01 -5.51 8.04
CA GLU A 190 -12.67 -5.59 6.63
C GLU A 190 -11.20 -5.26 6.32
N THR A 191 -10.55 -4.40 7.13
CA THR A 191 -9.27 -3.78 6.78
C THR A 191 -8.16 -4.00 7.79
N GLY A 192 -8.44 -4.68 8.89
CA GLY A 192 -7.50 -4.84 10.00
C GLY A 192 -7.25 -3.58 10.83
N MET A 193 -7.62 -2.37 10.32
CA MET A 193 -7.32 -1.08 10.95
C MET A 193 -8.60 -0.25 11.17
N PRO A 194 -8.66 0.57 12.24
CA PRO A 194 -9.84 1.41 12.50
C PRO A 194 -10.02 2.51 11.44
N ALA A 195 -11.27 2.96 11.25
CA ALA A 195 -11.59 4.01 10.26
C ALA A 195 -10.76 5.29 10.44
N SER A 196 -10.51 5.71 11.69
CA SER A 196 -9.66 6.87 12.01
C SER A 196 -8.25 6.75 11.44
N TYR A 197 -7.68 5.55 11.43
CA TYR A 197 -6.38 5.29 10.83
C TYR A 197 -6.39 5.61 9.33
N TRP A 198 -7.39 5.18 8.59
CA TRP A 198 -7.50 5.40 7.15
C TRP A 198 -7.67 6.87 6.79
N ILE A 199 -8.49 7.59 7.54
CA ILE A 199 -8.67 9.04 7.38
C ILE A 199 -7.33 9.77 7.61
N GLN A 200 -6.61 9.42 8.68
CA GLN A 200 -5.32 10.01 9.01
C GLN A 200 -4.26 9.71 7.94
N GLN A 201 -4.15 8.45 7.51
CA GLN A 201 -3.18 8.05 6.49
C GLN A 201 -3.44 8.76 5.16
N TYR A 202 -4.70 8.91 4.74
CA TYR A 202 -5.02 9.63 3.52
C TYR A 202 -4.50 11.08 3.56
N ILE A 203 -4.76 11.80 4.64
CA ILE A 203 -4.29 13.19 4.82
C ILE A 203 -2.76 13.28 4.79
N ILE A 204 -2.07 12.36 5.47
CA ILE A 204 -0.61 12.32 5.50
C ILE A 204 -0.03 12.03 4.11
N ILE A 205 -0.67 11.15 3.34
CA ILE A 205 -0.28 10.85 1.97
C ILE A 205 -0.38 12.09 1.08
N GLN A 206 -1.51 12.80 1.13
CA GLN A 206 -1.70 14.05 0.40
C GLN A 206 -0.64 15.10 0.80
N ALA A 207 -0.40 15.25 2.11
CA ALA A 207 0.63 16.16 2.62
C ALA A 207 2.03 15.83 2.07
N LYS A 208 2.42 14.56 2.10
CA LYS A 208 3.72 14.12 1.59
C LYS A 208 3.88 14.36 0.09
N GLN A 209 2.82 14.14 -0.69
CA GLN A 209 2.85 14.40 -2.13
C GLN A 209 3.04 15.89 -2.44
N MET A 210 2.30 16.76 -1.76
CA MET A 210 2.45 18.21 -1.94
C MET A 210 3.85 18.69 -1.54
N LEU A 211 4.38 18.17 -0.43
CA LEU A 211 5.74 18.50 0.03
C LEU A 211 6.84 18.06 -0.95
N ARG A 212 6.60 17.02 -1.74
CA ARG A 212 7.53 16.52 -2.78
C ARG A 212 7.39 17.25 -4.11
N LYS A 213 6.14 17.42 -4.58
CA LYS A 213 5.87 17.90 -5.95
C LYS A 213 5.93 19.41 -6.07
N ASP A 214 5.46 20.11 -5.07
CA ASP A 214 5.37 21.57 -5.10
C ASP A 214 6.42 22.20 -4.16
N LEU A 215 7.59 22.47 -4.74
CA LEU A 215 8.70 23.11 -4.03
C LEU A 215 8.44 24.57 -3.74
N MET A 216 7.56 25.23 -4.49
CA MET A 216 7.22 26.65 -4.35
C MET A 216 6.12 26.88 -3.30
N ALA A 217 5.24 25.90 -3.08
CA ALA A 217 4.20 26.05 -2.07
C ALA A 217 4.78 26.13 -0.66
N THR A 218 4.37 27.13 0.07
CA THR A 218 4.71 27.31 1.49
C THR A 218 4.04 26.22 2.35
N ILE A 219 4.59 25.95 3.52
CA ILE A 219 3.96 25.02 4.48
C ILE A 219 2.57 25.50 4.88
N GLN A 220 2.36 26.80 4.92
CA GLN A 220 1.07 27.42 5.23
C GLN A 220 0.04 27.16 4.14
N GLU A 221 0.39 27.32 2.88
CA GLU A 221 -0.49 27.03 1.74
C GLU A 221 -0.89 25.54 1.71
N ILE A 222 0.05 24.64 1.95
CA ILE A 222 -0.21 23.23 2.07
C ILE A 222 -1.17 22.94 3.25
N ALA A 223 -0.96 23.58 4.40
CA ALA A 223 -1.86 23.44 5.54
C ALA A 223 -3.30 23.85 5.19
N TYR A 224 -3.47 25.00 4.57
CA TYR A 224 -4.81 25.47 4.15
C TYR A 224 -5.44 24.58 3.07
N TYR A 225 -4.66 24.15 2.09
CA TYR A 225 -5.13 23.23 1.05
C TYR A 225 -5.66 21.92 1.65
N LEU A 226 -4.96 21.42 2.65
CA LEU A 226 -5.36 20.20 3.37
C LEU A 226 -6.50 20.44 4.37
N GLY A 227 -7.03 21.67 4.50
CA GLY A 227 -8.14 22.03 5.38
C GLY A 227 -7.74 22.20 6.84
N PHE A 228 -6.49 22.54 7.16
CA PHE A 228 -6.09 22.94 8.50
C PHE A 228 -6.36 24.44 8.70
N SER A 229 -6.78 24.81 9.91
CA SER A 229 -7.05 26.19 10.29
C SER A 229 -5.79 27.07 10.26
N ASP A 230 -4.62 26.46 10.50
CA ASP A 230 -3.35 27.15 10.57
C ASP A 230 -2.17 26.20 10.35
N GLN A 231 -1.02 26.77 10.04
CA GLN A 231 0.23 26.04 9.81
C GLN A 231 0.70 25.27 11.05
N THR A 232 0.49 25.82 12.25
CA THR A 232 0.98 25.20 13.50
C THR A 232 0.23 23.89 13.79
N SER A 233 -1.09 23.89 13.58
CA SER A 233 -1.94 22.70 13.70
C SER A 233 -1.53 21.62 12.71
N PHE A 234 -1.26 21.98 11.46
CA PHE A 234 -0.73 21.06 10.46
C PHE A 234 0.65 20.51 10.84
N CYS A 235 1.59 21.36 11.26
CA CYS A 235 2.92 20.90 11.63
C CYS A 235 2.90 19.93 12.80
N ARG A 236 2.08 20.18 13.83
CA ARG A 236 1.89 19.26 14.95
C ARG A 236 1.29 17.94 14.51
N TYR A 237 0.24 17.99 13.70
CA TYR A 237 -0.42 16.80 13.15
C TYR A 237 0.58 15.96 12.34
N PHE A 238 1.27 16.56 11.37
CA PHE A 238 2.22 15.89 10.51
C PHE A 238 3.38 15.27 11.31
N LYS A 239 3.95 16.01 12.28
CA LYS A 239 5.04 15.51 13.14
C LYS A 239 4.59 14.33 14.01
N ARG A 240 3.39 14.39 14.57
CA ARG A 240 2.84 13.28 15.35
C ARG A 240 2.72 11.99 14.53
N GLU A 241 2.25 12.08 13.29
CA GLU A 241 1.99 10.93 12.43
C GLU A 241 3.25 10.41 11.70
N THR A 242 4.25 11.27 11.47
CA THR A 242 5.42 10.92 10.65
C THR A 242 6.74 10.93 11.42
N GLY A 243 6.77 11.44 12.65
CA GLY A 243 7.96 11.60 13.47
C GLY A 243 8.80 12.83 13.11
N MET A 244 8.51 13.57 12.03
CA MET A 244 9.28 14.75 11.59
C MET A 244 8.35 15.89 11.18
N THR A 245 8.87 17.13 11.20
CA THR A 245 8.12 18.28 10.72
C THR A 245 7.97 18.26 9.19
N PRO A 246 6.95 18.94 8.62
CA PRO A 246 6.83 19.08 7.16
C PRO A 246 8.07 19.64 6.47
N LEU A 247 8.74 20.60 7.11
CA LEU A 247 9.96 21.22 6.57
C LEU A 247 11.15 20.25 6.57
N GLU A 248 11.34 19.48 7.64
CA GLU A 248 12.35 18.42 7.71
C GLU A 248 12.08 17.34 6.66
N TYR A 249 10.83 16.93 6.50
CA TYR A 249 10.43 15.99 5.48
C TYR A 249 10.75 16.49 4.07
N ARG A 250 10.36 17.75 3.75
CA ARG A 250 10.65 18.38 2.45
C ARG A 250 12.15 18.41 2.17
N LYS A 251 12.97 18.83 3.14
CA LYS A 251 14.44 18.86 3.00
C LYS A 251 14.99 17.45 2.72
N LYS A 252 14.56 16.46 3.49
CA LYS A 252 15.03 15.06 3.35
C LYS A 252 14.74 14.48 1.98
N VAL A 253 13.54 14.74 1.44
CA VAL A 253 13.09 14.15 0.16
C VAL A 253 13.68 14.86 -1.05
N ASN A 254 14.08 16.14 -0.91
CA ASN A 254 14.63 16.96 -2.00
C ASN A 254 16.16 17.10 -1.93
N ALA A 255 16.81 16.53 -0.92
CA ALA A 255 18.28 16.51 -0.78
C ALA A 255 18.93 15.25 -1.40
N GLY A 256 18.14 14.30 -1.92
CA GLY A 256 18.58 13.11 -2.66
C GLY A 256 18.15 13.16 -4.09
#